data_d334c7fbee55b1cfa602a32a8bb11adc
#
_entry.id   d334c7fbee55b1cfa602a32a8bb11adc
#
_cell.length_a   1.000
_cell.length_b   1.000
_cell.length_c   1.000
_cell.angle_alpha   90.00
_cell.angle_beta   90.00
_cell.angle_gamma   90.00
#
_symmetry.space_group_name_H-M   'P 1'
#
loop_
_entity.id
_entity.type
_entity.pdbx_description
1 polymer ?
#
loop_
_entity_poly.entity_id
_entity_poly.type
_entity_poly.pdbx_seq_one_letter_code
_entity_poly.pdbx_strand_id
1 'polypeptide(L)'
;AERIKTVRLAFDFGENFLGMMESMTDFNFVEANQKYEKALEIREKSVLHSPVAINPYGSYLYIDWFWKNYAPQAAERVTNGNTMLTEMPDEWNAMLYPSAYGDVIGLQKPGLGTKSWMKLKTYSDTWSAQGLRYYKGYMWYRTTVKVPESTGNGNVFLWLGMVDDEARVWVNGKACPKVQGASLMKPFEYDITDAVRFGEENLVVVEVRNAWLDELGTGGLMGPSMIWQAAK
;
A
#
# COMPACT_ATOMS: atom_id res chain seq x y z
N ALA A 1 -29.30 -21.05 20.86
CA ALA A 1 -28.45 -21.70 19.84
C ALA A 1 -28.16 -20.73 18.70
N GLU A 2 -29.14 -20.12 18.03
CA GLU A 2 -28.97 -19.23 16.87
C GLU A 2 -28.10 -17.95 17.18
N ARG A 3 -28.41 -17.25 18.27
CA ARG A 3 -27.65 -16.07 18.70
C ARG A 3 -26.16 -16.38 18.96
N ILE A 4 -25.88 -17.54 19.53
CA ILE A 4 -24.50 -18.00 19.77
C ILE A 4 -23.79 -18.23 18.46
N LYS A 5 -24.44 -18.79 17.46
CA LYS A 5 -23.89 -19.01 16.13
C LYS A 5 -23.57 -17.67 15.43
N THR A 6 -24.47 -16.69 15.50
CA THR A 6 -24.24 -15.35 14.95
C THR A 6 -23.00 -14.69 15.57
N VAL A 7 -22.90 -14.74 16.90
CA VAL A 7 -21.75 -14.17 17.62
C VAL A 7 -20.46 -14.89 17.24
N ARG A 8 -20.47 -16.21 17.14
CA ARG A 8 -19.31 -17.00 16.73
C ARG A 8 -18.83 -16.61 15.32
N LEU A 9 -19.74 -16.53 14.36
CA LEU A 9 -19.43 -16.10 12.99
C LEU A 9 -18.84 -14.68 12.95
N ALA A 10 -19.32 -13.78 13.80
CA ALA A 10 -18.77 -12.42 13.90
C ALA A 10 -17.33 -12.43 14.44
N PHE A 11 -17.04 -13.23 15.46
CA PHE A 11 -15.66 -13.38 15.98
C PHE A 11 -14.75 -14.05 14.96
N ASP A 12 -15.19 -15.15 14.34
CA ASP A 12 -14.41 -15.86 13.31
C ASP A 12 -14.07 -14.93 12.12
N PHE A 13 -15.03 -14.09 11.72
CA PHE A 13 -14.78 -13.05 10.70
C PHE A 13 -13.74 -12.04 11.17
N GLY A 14 -13.91 -11.47 12.36
CA GLY A 14 -13.00 -10.47 12.94
C GLY A 14 -11.58 -11.02 13.08
N GLU A 15 -11.41 -12.23 13.56
CA GLU A 15 -10.12 -12.89 13.70
C GLU A 15 -9.40 -13.04 12.35
N ASN A 16 -10.09 -13.53 11.31
CA ASN A 16 -9.50 -13.65 9.98
C ASN A 16 -9.21 -12.30 9.35
N PHE A 17 -10.09 -11.30 9.53
CA PHE A 17 -9.91 -9.97 8.98
C PHE A 17 -8.71 -9.24 9.63
N LEU A 18 -8.61 -9.27 10.95
CA LEU A 18 -7.47 -8.70 11.68
C LEU A 18 -6.16 -9.44 11.36
N GLY A 19 -6.21 -10.78 11.33
CA GLY A 19 -5.06 -11.57 10.95
C GLY A 19 -4.60 -11.33 9.51
N MET A 20 -5.51 -11.01 8.58
CA MET A 20 -5.15 -10.55 7.24
C MET A 20 -4.36 -9.22 7.33
N MET A 21 -4.84 -8.25 8.11
CA MET A 21 -4.15 -6.96 8.26
C MET A 21 -2.75 -7.13 8.85
N GLU A 22 -2.62 -7.95 9.90
CA GLU A 22 -1.33 -8.30 10.49
C GLU A 22 -0.38 -8.93 9.46
N SER A 23 -0.86 -9.96 8.74
CA SER A 23 -0.06 -10.62 7.70
C SER A 23 0.33 -9.68 6.57
N MET A 24 -0.51 -8.70 6.21
CA MET A 24 -0.15 -7.64 5.25
C MET A 24 1.00 -6.78 5.79
N THR A 25 0.91 -6.36 7.06
CA THR A 25 1.93 -5.51 7.71
C THR A 25 3.27 -6.25 7.85
N ASP A 26 3.23 -7.56 8.01
CA ASP A 26 4.41 -8.45 8.11
C ASP A 26 4.91 -8.93 6.74
N PHE A 27 4.40 -8.40 5.64
CA PHE A 27 4.72 -8.79 4.26
C PHE A 27 4.44 -10.26 3.93
N ASN A 28 3.64 -10.95 4.74
CA ASN A 28 3.18 -12.32 4.50
C ASN A 28 1.96 -12.35 3.58
N PHE A 29 2.11 -11.84 2.36
CA PHE A 29 1.00 -11.56 1.45
C PHE A 29 0.19 -12.80 1.04
N VAL A 30 0.83 -13.96 0.93
CA VAL A 30 0.13 -15.21 0.63
C VAL A 30 -0.82 -15.59 1.77
N GLU A 31 -0.35 -15.53 3.02
CA GLU A 31 -1.16 -15.78 4.20
C GLU A 31 -2.26 -14.73 4.35
N ALA A 32 -1.94 -13.46 4.09
CA ALA A 32 -2.92 -12.38 4.10
C ALA A 32 -4.08 -12.66 3.14
N ASN A 33 -3.78 -13.11 1.91
CA ASN A 33 -4.81 -13.47 0.94
C ASN A 33 -5.64 -14.66 1.40
N GLN A 34 -5.03 -15.69 1.98
CA GLN A 34 -5.76 -16.85 2.51
C GLN A 34 -6.73 -16.44 3.64
N LYS A 35 -6.30 -15.58 4.55
CA LYS A 35 -7.16 -15.03 5.61
C LYS A 35 -8.27 -14.14 5.04
N TYR A 36 -7.98 -13.36 4.00
CA TYR A 36 -8.98 -12.57 3.28
C TYR A 36 -10.08 -13.46 2.68
N GLU A 37 -9.70 -14.48 1.93
CA GLU A 37 -10.64 -15.45 1.35
C GLU A 37 -11.48 -16.12 2.42
N LYS A 38 -10.85 -16.48 3.55
CA LYS A 38 -11.55 -17.08 4.69
C LYS A 38 -12.56 -16.11 5.33
N ALA A 39 -12.19 -14.86 5.49
CA ALA A 39 -13.12 -13.83 5.98
C ALA A 39 -14.32 -13.66 5.05
N LEU A 40 -14.12 -13.71 3.72
CA LEU A 40 -15.22 -13.67 2.75
C LEU A 40 -16.17 -14.85 2.89
N GLU A 41 -15.65 -16.07 3.02
CA GLU A 41 -16.49 -17.28 3.25
C GLU A 41 -17.34 -17.14 4.54
N ILE A 42 -16.74 -16.66 5.62
CA ILE A 42 -17.42 -16.48 6.90
C ILE A 42 -18.50 -15.40 6.80
N ARG A 43 -18.20 -14.30 6.10
CA ARG A 43 -19.18 -13.24 5.82
C ARG A 43 -20.39 -13.77 5.07
N GLU A 44 -20.17 -14.58 4.03
CA GLU A 44 -21.25 -15.19 3.26
C GLU A 44 -22.10 -16.11 4.13
N LYS A 45 -21.47 -16.97 4.93
CA LYS A 45 -22.17 -17.81 5.92
C LYS A 45 -22.98 -16.98 6.92
N SER A 46 -22.46 -15.82 7.32
CA SER A 46 -23.14 -14.91 8.25
C SER A 46 -24.40 -14.29 7.64
N VAL A 47 -24.32 -13.85 6.39
CA VAL A 47 -25.47 -13.32 5.64
C VAL A 47 -26.55 -14.39 5.44
N LEU A 48 -26.17 -15.59 5.04
CA LEU A 48 -27.12 -16.71 4.88
C LEU A 48 -27.77 -17.13 6.20
N HIS A 49 -27.01 -17.03 7.31
CA HIS A 49 -27.55 -17.37 8.64
C HIS A 49 -28.50 -16.30 9.20
N SER A 50 -28.25 -15.02 8.95
CA SER A 50 -29.02 -13.90 9.49
C SER A 50 -29.24 -12.78 8.46
N PRO A 51 -29.96 -13.04 7.36
CA PRO A 51 -30.09 -12.08 6.26
C PRO A 51 -30.81 -10.79 6.63
N VAL A 52 -31.61 -10.81 7.72
CA VAL A 52 -32.31 -9.62 8.23
C VAL A 52 -31.42 -8.79 9.15
N ALA A 53 -30.50 -9.42 9.87
CA ALA A 53 -29.62 -8.74 10.83
C ALA A 53 -28.34 -8.22 10.20
N ILE A 54 -27.90 -8.82 9.10
CA ILE A 54 -26.65 -8.48 8.43
C ILE A 54 -26.97 -7.90 7.06
N ASN A 55 -26.78 -6.59 6.91
CA ASN A 55 -26.93 -5.92 5.63
C ASN A 55 -25.77 -6.31 4.70
N PRO A 56 -26.00 -7.14 3.66
CA PRO A 56 -24.93 -7.52 2.76
C PRO A 56 -24.33 -6.32 2.03
N TYR A 57 -25.12 -5.33 1.67
CA TYR A 57 -24.63 -4.15 0.94
C TYR A 57 -23.71 -3.26 1.78
N GLY A 58 -24.03 -3.02 3.04
CA GLY A 58 -23.18 -2.21 3.93
C GLY A 58 -21.84 -2.85 4.26
N SER A 59 -21.83 -4.18 4.46
CA SER A 59 -20.62 -4.93 4.73
C SER A 59 -19.72 -5.07 3.48
N TYR A 60 -20.32 -5.17 2.30
CA TYR A 60 -19.59 -5.33 1.03
C TYR A 60 -18.86 -4.05 0.62
N LEU A 61 -19.42 -2.86 0.88
CA LEU A 61 -18.91 -1.63 0.32
C LEU A 61 -17.47 -1.32 0.79
N TYR A 62 -17.19 -1.47 2.07
CA TYR A 62 -15.89 -1.15 2.65
C TYR A 62 -14.87 -2.29 2.48
N ILE A 63 -15.28 -3.53 2.74
CA ILE A 63 -14.38 -4.69 2.69
C ILE A 63 -14.00 -5.01 1.25
N ASP A 64 -14.96 -4.98 0.32
CA ASP A 64 -14.68 -5.32 -1.07
C ASP A 64 -13.92 -4.20 -1.79
N TRP A 65 -14.19 -2.94 -1.47
CA TRP A 65 -13.55 -1.85 -2.17
C TRP A 65 -12.06 -1.76 -1.88
N PHE A 66 -11.66 -1.84 -0.61
CA PHE A 66 -10.25 -1.74 -0.22
C PHE A 66 -9.51 -3.07 -0.36
N TRP A 67 -10.01 -4.11 0.28
CA TRP A 67 -9.27 -5.33 0.51
C TRP A 67 -9.27 -6.27 -0.68
N LYS A 68 -10.30 -6.26 -1.51
CA LYS A 68 -10.38 -7.02 -2.76
C LYS A 68 -9.22 -6.74 -3.72
N ASN A 69 -8.74 -5.52 -3.74
CA ASN A 69 -7.64 -5.11 -4.62
C ASN A 69 -6.29 -5.11 -3.92
N TYR A 70 -6.23 -5.36 -2.62
CA TYR A 70 -5.02 -5.22 -1.83
C TYR A 70 -4.37 -6.57 -1.55
N ALA A 71 -4.96 -7.42 -0.72
CA ALA A 71 -4.37 -8.70 -0.35
C ALA A 71 -4.20 -9.66 -1.55
N PRO A 72 -5.19 -9.86 -2.45
CA PRO A 72 -5.02 -10.70 -3.62
C PRO A 72 -3.91 -10.21 -4.57
N GLN A 73 -3.86 -8.89 -4.82
CA GLN A 73 -2.86 -8.34 -5.70
C GLN A 73 -1.45 -8.41 -5.12
N ALA A 74 -1.28 -8.19 -3.81
CA ALA A 74 0.01 -8.36 -3.16
C ALA A 74 0.50 -9.81 -3.24
N ALA A 75 -0.39 -10.78 -3.00
CA ALA A 75 -0.08 -12.20 -3.10
C ALA A 75 0.33 -12.62 -4.52
N GLU A 76 -0.34 -12.10 -5.55
CA GLU A 76 0.00 -12.37 -6.94
C GLU A 76 1.45 -11.96 -7.28
N ARG A 77 1.93 -10.88 -6.70
CA ARG A 77 3.29 -10.34 -6.95
C ARG A 77 4.41 -11.11 -6.26
N VAL A 78 4.06 -12.04 -5.39
CA VAL A 78 5.04 -12.90 -4.67
C VAL A 78 4.81 -14.39 -4.94
N THR A 79 3.98 -14.71 -5.94
CA THR A 79 3.66 -16.07 -6.36
C THR A 79 3.91 -16.25 -7.86
N ASN A 80 3.65 -17.45 -8.39
CA ASN A 80 3.75 -17.75 -9.83
C ASN A 80 5.13 -17.46 -10.44
N GLY A 81 6.20 -17.63 -9.66
CA GLY A 81 7.58 -17.34 -10.08
C GLY A 81 8.01 -15.88 -9.91
N ASN A 82 7.11 -15.00 -9.54
CA ASN A 82 7.43 -13.63 -9.14
C ASN A 82 8.16 -13.64 -7.79
N THR A 83 9.04 -12.66 -7.58
CA THR A 83 9.87 -12.60 -6.37
C THR A 83 9.81 -11.21 -5.75
N MET A 84 9.48 -11.11 -4.47
CA MET A 84 9.72 -9.89 -3.70
C MET A 84 11.22 -9.73 -3.50
N LEU A 85 11.78 -8.63 -3.99
CA LEU A 85 13.20 -8.32 -3.85
C LEU A 85 13.49 -7.62 -2.52
N THR A 86 12.62 -6.70 -2.12
CA THR A 86 12.81 -5.97 -0.87
C THR A 86 11.51 -5.34 -0.39
N GLU A 87 11.36 -5.31 0.91
CA GLU A 87 10.31 -4.57 1.62
C GLU A 87 10.70 -3.09 1.67
N MET A 88 9.73 -2.21 1.48
CA MET A 88 9.95 -0.79 1.71
C MET A 88 9.80 -0.49 3.21
N PRO A 89 10.63 0.41 3.77
CA PRO A 89 10.52 0.76 5.19
C PRO A 89 9.20 1.46 5.49
N ASP A 90 8.72 1.32 6.72
CA ASP A 90 7.56 2.07 7.20
C ASP A 90 7.86 3.56 7.33
N GLU A 91 9.01 3.92 7.90
CA GLU A 91 9.38 5.31 8.12
C GLU A 91 10.13 5.92 6.94
N TRP A 92 9.59 7.03 6.41
CA TRP A 92 10.18 7.81 5.34
C TRP A 92 10.46 9.24 5.77
N ASN A 93 11.47 9.88 5.16
CA ASN A 93 11.57 11.33 5.21
C ASN A 93 10.45 11.93 4.36
N ALA A 94 9.71 12.88 4.91
CA ALA A 94 8.57 13.47 4.25
C ALA A 94 8.60 15.01 4.34
N MET A 95 8.10 15.67 3.29
CA MET A 95 8.03 17.11 3.23
C MET A 95 6.71 17.55 2.61
N LEU A 96 6.02 18.44 3.30
CA LEU A 96 4.87 19.15 2.76
C LEU A 96 5.36 20.15 1.71
N TYR A 97 4.83 20.05 0.51
CA TYR A 97 5.12 21.00 -0.55
C TYR A 97 3.84 21.32 -1.32
N PRO A 98 3.17 22.42 -1.00
CA PRO A 98 1.80 22.69 -1.47
C PRO A 98 1.67 22.97 -2.97
N SER A 99 2.77 22.99 -3.70
CA SER A 99 2.83 23.26 -5.14
C SER A 99 3.16 22.00 -5.95
N ALA A 100 2.62 21.89 -7.16
CA ALA A 100 2.93 20.84 -8.12
C ALA A 100 4.35 20.90 -8.71
N TYR A 101 5.16 21.91 -8.33
CA TYR A 101 6.47 22.18 -8.95
C TYR A 101 7.66 21.62 -8.15
N GLY A 102 7.45 20.64 -7.29
CA GLY A 102 8.53 20.05 -6.50
C GLY A 102 9.61 19.36 -7.35
N ASP A 103 9.25 18.77 -8.47
CA ASP A 103 10.17 18.20 -9.44
C ASP A 103 11.00 19.27 -10.18
N VAL A 104 10.43 20.44 -10.46
CA VAL A 104 11.13 21.56 -11.08
C VAL A 104 12.26 22.07 -10.18
N ILE A 105 12.02 22.16 -8.88
CA ILE A 105 13.06 22.55 -7.91
C ILE A 105 13.99 21.40 -7.51
N GLY A 106 13.71 20.19 -7.96
CA GLY A 106 14.61 19.06 -7.84
C GLY A 106 14.44 18.22 -6.59
N LEU A 107 13.24 18.14 -5.99
CA LEU A 107 13.00 17.31 -4.81
C LEU A 107 13.23 15.80 -5.04
N GLN A 108 13.22 15.35 -6.30
CA GLN A 108 13.51 13.98 -6.69
C GLN A 108 15.01 13.70 -6.88
N LYS A 109 15.87 14.73 -6.95
CA LYS A 109 17.27 14.55 -7.34
C LYS A 109 18.08 13.84 -6.25
N PRO A 110 19.01 12.93 -6.62
CA PRO A 110 20.01 12.42 -5.69
C PRO A 110 20.85 13.57 -5.09
N GLY A 111 21.34 13.35 -3.87
CA GLY A 111 22.19 14.34 -3.17
C GLY A 111 21.43 15.45 -2.44
N LEU A 112 20.13 15.57 -2.61
CA LEU A 112 19.32 16.48 -1.79
C LEU A 112 19.27 15.98 -0.35
N GLY A 113 19.69 16.83 0.60
CA GLY A 113 19.64 16.51 2.03
C GLY A 113 18.20 16.57 2.57
N THR A 114 17.89 15.64 3.45
CA THR A 114 16.56 15.55 4.10
C THR A 114 16.58 15.88 5.58
N LYS A 115 17.63 16.54 6.08
CA LYS A 115 17.82 16.83 7.52
C LYS A 115 16.66 17.63 8.16
N SER A 116 16.00 18.48 7.36
CA SER A 116 14.86 19.29 7.80
C SER A 116 13.49 18.66 7.48
N TRP A 117 13.48 17.48 6.88
CA TRP A 117 12.24 16.80 6.57
C TRP A 117 11.70 16.11 7.82
N MET A 118 10.38 16.01 7.93
CA MET A 118 9.75 15.22 8.98
C MET A 118 9.90 13.73 8.71
N LYS A 119 9.66 12.91 9.73
CA LYS A 119 9.53 11.47 9.58
C LYS A 119 8.06 11.11 9.59
N LEU A 120 7.63 10.35 8.59
CA LEU A 120 6.28 9.82 8.51
C LEU A 120 6.30 8.31 8.28
N LYS A 121 5.40 7.64 8.97
CA LYS A 121 5.09 6.24 8.75
C LYS A 121 4.09 6.11 7.62
N THR A 122 4.22 5.05 6.84
CA THR A 122 3.45 4.85 5.61
C THR A 122 2.45 3.70 5.71
N TYR A 123 2.59 2.79 6.67
CA TYR A 123 1.63 1.70 6.82
C TYR A 123 1.26 1.35 8.27
N SER A 124 2.04 1.74 9.26
CA SER A 124 1.67 1.51 10.67
C SER A 124 0.85 2.64 11.28
N ASP A 125 0.85 3.83 10.67
CA ASP A 125 0.08 4.99 11.14
C ASP A 125 -0.53 5.77 9.97
N THR A 126 -1.71 6.37 10.18
CA THR A 126 -2.36 7.26 9.23
C THR A 126 -1.84 8.70 9.34
N TRP A 127 -2.07 9.52 8.32
CA TRP A 127 -1.81 10.96 8.40
C TRP A 127 -2.49 11.62 9.59
N SER A 128 -3.72 11.22 9.92
CA SER A 128 -4.45 11.74 11.08
C SER A 128 -3.75 11.45 12.39
N ALA A 129 -3.26 10.23 12.59
CA ALA A 129 -2.52 9.85 13.78
C ALA A 129 -1.20 10.61 13.91
N GLN A 130 -0.61 11.03 12.79
CA GLN A 130 0.63 11.78 12.70
C GLN A 130 0.44 13.31 12.63
N GLY A 131 -0.77 13.81 12.93
CA GLY A 131 -1.06 15.25 13.03
C GLY A 131 -1.43 15.94 11.71
N LEU A 132 -1.63 15.21 10.62
CA LEU A 132 -1.89 15.74 9.28
C LEU A 132 -3.34 15.56 8.82
N ARG A 133 -4.29 15.43 9.75
CA ARG A 133 -5.70 15.09 9.47
C ARG A 133 -6.36 15.95 8.39
N TYR A 134 -6.02 17.22 8.33
CA TYR A 134 -6.67 18.17 7.40
C TYR A 134 -5.74 18.63 6.29
N TYR A 135 -4.61 17.95 6.09
CA TYR A 135 -3.69 18.34 5.05
C TYR A 135 -4.24 17.97 3.67
N LYS A 136 -4.21 18.97 2.79
CA LYS A 136 -4.57 18.85 1.38
C LYS A 136 -3.45 19.47 0.56
N GLY A 137 -2.94 18.74 -0.42
CA GLY A 137 -1.80 19.20 -1.24
C GLY A 137 -0.85 18.09 -1.59
N TYR A 138 0.40 18.44 -1.81
CA TYR A 138 1.44 17.50 -2.21
C TYR A 138 2.33 17.17 -1.02
N MET A 139 2.63 15.88 -0.86
CA MET A 139 3.59 15.34 0.07
C MET A 139 4.69 14.64 -0.70
N TRP A 140 5.93 14.98 -0.40
CA TRP A 140 7.10 14.34 -0.95
C TRP A 140 7.70 13.38 0.08
N TYR A 141 7.84 12.12 -0.31
CA TYR A 141 8.45 11.06 0.49
C TYR A 141 9.80 10.68 -0.12
N ARG A 142 10.80 10.46 0.73
CA ARG A 142 12.13 10.01 0.32
C ARG A 142 12.65 8.95 1.28
N THR A 143 13.15 7.86 0.69
CA THR A 143 13.88 6.83 1.43
C THR A 143 14.98 6.23 0.55
N THR A 144 15.89 5.51 1.18
CA THR A 144 16.85 4.64 0.48
C THR A 144 16.61 3.21 0.89
N VAL A 145 16.74 2.31 -0.07
CA VAL A 145 16.56 0.87 0.15
C VAL A 145 17.59 0.10 -0.66
N LYS A 146 18.18 -0.91 -0.05
CA LYS A 146 19.08 -1.82 -0.76
C LYS A 146 18.24 -2.84 -1.53
N VAL A 147 18.43 -2.89 -2.84
CA VAL A 147 17.85 -3.92 -3.70
C VAL A 147 18.89 -5.02 -3.90
N PRO A 148 18.60 -6.28 -3.54
CA PRO A 148 19.56 -7.36 -3.70
C PRO A 148 19.89 -7.61 -5.18
N GLU A 149 20.86 -8.49 -5.43
CA GLU A 149 21.15 -8.94 -6.79
C GLU A 149 19.91 -9.55 -7.44
N SER A 150 19.74 -9.32 -8.74
CA SER A 150 18.60 -9.86 -9.48
C SER A 150 18.63 -11.39 -9.48
N THR A 151 17.47 -11.98 -9.24
CA THR A 151 17.27 -13.44 -9.30
C THR A 151 16.82 -13.91 -10.69
N GLY A 152 16.55 -13.00 -11.61
CA GLY A 152 16.00 -13.29 -12.94
C GLY A 152 16.16 -12.13 -13.92
N ASN A 153 15.52 -12.25 -15.09
CA ASN A 153 15.55 -11.23 -16.15
C ASN A 153 14.18 -10.59 -16.38
N GLY A 154 13.23 -10.74 -15.47
CA GLY A 154 11.92 -10.11 -15.53
C GLY A 154 11.98 -8.63 -15.16
N ASN A 155 10.99 -7.87 -15.57
CA ASN A 155 10.85 -6.46 -15.19
C ASN A 155 10.75 -6.31 -13.68
N VAL A 156 11.22 -5.17 -13.18
CA VAL A 156 11.20 -4.82 -11.76
C VAL A 156 10.20 -3.71 -11.51
N PHE A 157 9.40 -3.88 -10.49
CA PHE A 157 8.33 -2.95 -10.16
C PHE A 157 8.41 -2.47 -8.72
N LEU A 158 8.06 -1.21 -8.50
CA LEU A 158 7.69 -0.69 -7.19
C LEU A 158 6.17 -0.76 -7.05
N TRP A 159 5.71 -1.57 -6.13
CA TRP A 159 4.31 -1.66 -5.73
C TRP A 159 4.09 -0.86 -4.44
N LEU A 160 3.23 0.16 -4.52
CA LEU A 160 2.77 0.95 -3.40
C LEU A 160 1.43 0.38 -2.94
N GLY A 161 1.34 -0.10 -1.72
CA GLY A 161 0.19 -0.85 -1.21
C GLY A 161 -1.13 -0.11 -1.30
N MET A 162 -1.13 1.13 -0.87
CA MET A 162 -2.25 2.06 -1.05
C MET A 162 -1.73 3.49 -1.22
N VAL A 163 -2.39 4.23 -2.09
CA VAL A 163 -2.13 5.66 -2.29
C VAL A 163 -3.44 6.41 -2.22
N ASP A 164 -3.46 7.50 -1.47
CA ASP A 164 -4.61 8.39 -1.43
C ASP A 164 -4.43 9.49 -2.46
N ASP A 165 -5.33 9.47 -3.43
CA ASP A 165 -5.53 10.10 -4.70
C ASP A 165 -4.51 9.72 -5.79
N GLU A 166 -3.34 10.34 -5.83
CA GLU A 166 -2.39 10.19 -6.94
C GLU A 166 -0.95 10.12 -6.45
N ALA A 167 -0.09 9.44 -7.21
CA ALA A 167 1.34 9.45 -6.97
C ALA A 167 2.16 9.57 -8.26
N ARG A 168 3.38 10.11 -8.12
CA ARG A 168 4.47 10.07 -9.09
C ARG A 168 5.71 9.50 -8.39
N VAL A 169 6.49 8.71 -9.11
CA VAL A 169 7.65 7.99 -8.56
C VAL A 169 8.91 8.31 -9.35
N TRP A 170 10.00 8.45 -8.62
CA TRP A 170 11.38 8.50 -9.16
C TRP A 170 12.25 7.50 -8.40
N VAL A 171 13.07 6.77 -9.14
CA VAL A 171 14.12 5.93 -8.57
C VAL A 171 15.47 6.43 -9.07
N ASN A 172 16.41 6.69 -8.16
CA ASN A 172 17.73 7.25 -8.47
C ASN A 172 17.68 8.57 -9.30
N GLY A 173 16.60 9.34 -9.12
CA GLY A 173 16.34 10.60 -9.83
C GLY A 173 15.70 10.45 -11.21
N LYS A 174 15.49 9.23 -11.70
CA LYS A 174 14.81 8.92 -12.96
C LYS A 174 13.32 8.73 -12.70
N ALA A 175 12.46 9.43 -13.45
CA ALA A 175 11.01 9.25 -13.38
C ALA A 175 10.62 7.85 -13.87
N CYS A 176 9.73 7.21 -13.15
CA CYS A 176 9.28 5.85 -13.44
C CYS A 176 7.84 5.86 -13.99
N PRO A 177 7.59 5.13 -15.08
CA PRO A 177 6.24 5.05 -15.64
C PRO A 177 5.31 4.28 -14.71
N LYS A 178 4.11 4.83 -14.52
CA LYS A 178 3.03 4.15 -13.80
C LYS A 178 2.40 3.10 -14.70
N VAL A 179 2.33 1.86 -14.22
CA VAL A 179 1.72 0.73 -14.93
C VAL A 179 0.36 0.36 -14.37
N GLN A 180 0.11 0.67 -13.10
CA GLN A 180 -1.17 0.44 -12.44
C GLN A 180 -1.48 1.53 -11.42
N GLY A 181 -2.76 1.74 -11.16
CA GLY A 181 -3.27 2.69 -10.19
C GLY A 181 -3.97 3.89 -10.86
N ALA A 182 -5.22 4.07 -10.52
CA ALA A 182 -6.06 5.10 -11.15
C ALA A 182 -6.98 5.81 -10.16
N SER A 183 -6.97 5.43 -8.90
CA SER A 183 -7.92 6.00 -7.96
C SER A 183 -7.52 5.80 -6.49
N LEU A 184 -8.15 6.62 -5.66
CA LEU A 184 -8.15 6.64 -4.21
C LEU A 184 -8.06 5.24 -3.56
N MET A 185 -7.12 5.10 -2.64
CA MET A 185 -6.97 3.97 -1.72
C MET A 185 -6.82 2.60 -2.42
N LYS A 186 -6.17 2.58 -3.57
CA LYS A 186 -5.82 1.36 -4.31
C LYS A 186 -4.31 1.24 -4.43
N PRO A 187 -3.81 0.04 -4.71
CA PRO A 187 -2.41 -0.13 -5.04
C PRO A 187 -2.03 0.64 -6.30
N PHE A 188 -0.84 1.23 -6.27
CA PHE A 188 -0.19 1.83 -7.43
C PHE A 188 1.08 1.04 -7.74
N GLU A 189 1.42 0.95 -9.01
CA GLU A 189 2.59 0.22 -9.45
C GLU A 189 3.34 0.98 -10.54
N TYR A 190 4.66 0.95 -10.43
CA TYR A 190 5.57 1.66 -11.30
C TYR A 190 6.64 0.72 -11.83
N ASP A 191 6.90 0.73 -13.13
CA ASP A 191 8.04 0.03 -13.71
C ASP A 191 9.32 0.80 -13.38
N ILE A 192 10.21 0.16 -12.62
CA ILE A 192 11.49 0.72 -12.20
C ILE A 192 12.68 0.01 -12.83
N THR A 193 12.44 -0.88 -13.78
CA THR A 193 13.45 -1.75 -14.42
C THR A 193 14.68 -0.98 -14.87
N ASP A 194 14.47 0.14 -15.56
CA ASP A 194 15.56 0.96 -16.08
C ASP A 194 16.22 1.89 -15.07
N ALA A 195 15.70 1.98 -13.85
CA ALA A 195 16.13 2.94 -12.84
C ALA A 195 16.78 2.26 -11.62
N VAL A 196 16.40 1.01 -11.34
CA VAL A 196 16.91 0.23 -10.22
C VAL A 196 18.37 -0.19 -10.43
N ARG A 197 19.14 -0.23 -9.34
CA ARG A 197 20.52 -0.73 -9.30
C ARG A 197 20.57 -1.91 -8.34
N PHE A 198 20.85 -3.07 -8.90
CA PHE A 198 20.98 -4.30 -8.11
C PHE A 198 22.27 -4.32 -7.29
N GLY A 199 22.23 -4.91 -6.11
CA GLY A 199 23.33 -4.95 -5.14
C GLY A 199 23.60 -3.64 -4.41
N GLU A 200 22.95 -2.54 -4.81
CA GLU A 200 23.22 -1.18 -4.33
C GLU A 200 22.04 -0.58 -3.54
N GLU A 201 22.34 0.52 -2.85
CA GLU A 201 21.34 1.42 -2.29
C GLU A 201 20.65 2.20 -3.42
N ASN A 202 19.33 2.19 -3.40
CA ASN A 202 18.50 2.92 -4.35
C ASN A 202 17.71 4.02 -3.62
N LEU A 203 17.80 5.23 -4.14
CA LEU A 203 16.95 6.33 -3.69
C LEU A 203 15.57 6.18 -4.32
N VAL A 204 14.55 6.04 -3.50
CA VAL A 204 13.14 6.04 -3.91
C VAL A 204 12.49 7.35 -3.45
N VAL A 205 11.86 8.04 -4.38
CA VAL A 205 11.12 9.28 -4.12
C VAL A 205 9.70 9.13 -4.64
N VAL A 206 8.74 9.46 -3.80
CA VAL A 206 7.32 9.44 -4.15
C VAL A 206 6.72 10.80 -3.84
N GLU A 207 6.11 11.42 -4.83
CA GLU A 207 5.21 12.54 -4.63
C GLU A 207 3.78 11.99 -4.56
N VAL A 208 3.06 12.31 -3.52
CA VAL A 208 1.63 12.01 -3.40
C VAL A 208 0.86 13.32 -3.43
N ARG A 209 -0.23 13.34 -4.19
CA ARG A 209 -1.19 14.43 -4.18
C ARG A 209 -2.46 13.97 -3.47
N ASN A 210 -2.81 14.64 -2.38
CA ASN A 210 -4.11 14.54 -1.75
C ASN A 210 -4.97 15.73 -2.23
N ALA A 211 -5.96 15.47 -3.08
CA ALA A 211 -6.75 16.50 -3.76
C ALA A 211 -8.00 16.90 -2.96
N TRP A 212 -8.53 15.98 -2.16
CA TRP A 212 -9.78 16.16 -1.43
C TRP A 212 -9.53 16.16 0.08
N LEU A 213 -10.35 16.92 0.81
CA LEU A 213 -10.37 16.81 2.26
C LEU A 213 -11.02 15.47 2.62
N ASP A 214 -10.27 14.59 3.23
CA ASP A 214 -10.74 13.28 3.63
C ASP A 214 -11.19 13.30 5.10
N GLU A 215 -12.50 13.11 5.29
CA GLU A 215 -13.09 13.00 6.63
C GLU A 215 -12.68 11.72 7.36
N LEU A 216 -12.24 10.69 6.63
CA LEU A 216 -11.76 9.45 7.20
C LEU A 216 -10.35 9.58 7.80
N GLY A 217 -9.66 10.68 7.48
CA GLY A 217 -8.31 10.95 7.98
C GLY A 217 -7.24 10.10 7.34
N THR A 218 -7.51 9.58 6.15
CA THR A 218 -6.53 8.93 5.29
C THR A 218 -5.64 9.97 4.63
N GLY A 219 -4.72 9.58 3.81
CA GLY A 219 -3.86 10.48 3.05
C GLY A 219 -2.48 9.90 2.83
N GLY A 220 -1.88 10.23 1.71
CA GLY A 220 -0.52 9.86 1.38
C GLY A 220 -0.32 8.40 0.99
N LEU A 221 0.83 7.87 1.40
CA LEU A 221 1.11 6.44 1.30
C LEU A 221 0.47 5.73 2.50
N MET A 222 -0.24 4.65 2.22
CA MET A 222 -0.92 3.84 3.23
C MET A 222 -0.81 2.36 2.84
N GLY A 223 -0.20 1.59 3.68
CA GLY A 223 -0.02 0.16 3.47
C GLY A 223 1.38 -0.23 3.02
N PRO A 224 1.80 -1.47 3.38
CA PRO A 224 3.10 -2.01 3.03
C PRO A 224 3.37 -1.89 1.54
N SER A 225 4.58 -1.50 1.21
CA SER A 225 5.03 -1.32 -0.17
C SER A 225 6.28 -2.18 -0.41
N MET A 226 6.49 -2.64 -1.64
CA MET A 226 7.60 -3.53 -1.95
C MET A 226 8.18 -3.26 -3.35
N ILE A 227 9.43 -3.66 -3.53
CA ILE A 227 10.02 -3.85 -4.84
C ILE A 227 9.97 -5.34 -5.15
N TRP A 228 9.45 -5.69 -6.31
CA TRP A 228 9.32 -7.07 -6.76
C TRP A 228 9.76 -7.24 -8.21
N GLN A 229 10.13 -8.46 -8.58
CA GLN A 229 10.54 -8.83 -9.93
C GLN A 229 9.58 -9.84 -10.51
N ALA A 230 9.11 -9.57 -11.73
CA ALA A 230 8.25 -10.49 -12.46
C ALA A 230 9.02 -11.76 -12.87
N ALA A 231 8.31 -12.88 -12.92
CA ALA A 231 8.76 -14.06 -13.64
C ALA A 231 8.98 -13.74 -15.13
N LYS A 232 9.79 -14.54 -15.78
CA LYS A 232 9.99 -14.47 -17.24
C LYS A 232 8.79 -15.04 -17.98
#